data_17e6ac3bfd47b94915abcff74d8e7042
#
_entry.id   17e6ac3bfd47b94915abcff74d8e7042
#
_cell.length_a   1.000
_cell.length_b   1.000
_cell.length_c   1.000
_cell.angle_alpha   90.00
_cell.angle_beta   90.00
_cell.angle_gamma   90.00
#
_symmetry.space_group_name_H-M   'P 1'
#
loop_
_entity.id
_entity.type
_entity.pdbx_description
1 polymer ?
#
loop_
_entity_poly.entity_id
_entity_poly.type
_entity_poly.pdbx_seq_one_letter_code
_entity_poly.pdbx_strand_id
1 'polypeptide(L)' 'MRLLSSRALVLGAVIASSVGVGYAIGAQPHMSASITLLQSARGELAAALPNKGGHRERGLALIDQAIAEVRAGSAFATR' A
#
# COMPACT_ATOMS: atom_id res chain seq x y z
N MET A 1 0.12 -13.62 19.69
CA MET A 1 1.56 -13.72 19.42
C MET A 1 1.85 -14.20 18.00
N ARG A 2 1.28 -15.35 17.63
CA ARG A 2 1.56 -15.90 16.30
C ARG A 2 1.06 -15.03 15.15
N LEU A 3 -0.15 -14.50 15.28
CA LEU A 3 -0.70 -13.61 14.25
C LEU A 3 0.13 -12.36 14.10
N LEU A 4 0.59 -11.81 15.22
CA LEU A 4 1.42 -10.63 15.18
C LEU A 4 2.77 -10.93 14.53
N SER A 5 3.35 -12.10 14.81
CA SER A 5 4.60 -12.52 14.21
C SER A 5 4.47 -12.68 12.70
N SER A 6 3.37 -13.28 12.23
CA SER A 6 3.13 -13.44 10.79
C SER A 6 3.06 -12.11 10.07
N ARG A 7 2.34 -11.15 10.66
CA ARG A 7 2.24 -9.82 10.05
C ARG A 7 3.58 -9.11 10.05
N ALA A 8 4.32 -9.22 11.13
CA ALA A 8 5.64 -8.62 11.23
C ALA A 8 6.60 -9.20 10.18
N LEU A 9 6.53 -10.50 9.96
CA LEU A 9 7.38 -11.16 8.96
C LEU A 9 7.04 -10.67 7.55
N VAL A 10 5.76 -10.57 7.22
CA VAL A 10 5.34 -10.09 5.90
C VAL A 10 5.80 -8.65 5.68
N LEU A 11 5.57 -7.79 6.65
CA LEU A 11 6.00 -6.40 6.54
C LEU A 11 7.53 -6.29 6.47
N GLY A 12 8.21 -7.09 7.27
CA GLY A 12 9.67 -7.10 7.25
C GLY A 12 10.23 -7.54 5.92
N ALA A 13 9.64 -8.57 5.32
CA ALA A 13 10.08 -9.05 4.01
C ALA A 13 9.89 -7.98 2.93
N VAL A 14 8.77 -7.29 2.93
CA VAL A 14 8.51 -6.21 1.99
C VAL A 14 9.52 -5.08 2.16
N ILE A 15 9.77 -4.68 3.39
CA ILE A 15 10.73 -3.61 3.67
C ILE A 15 12.14 -4.00 3.27
N ALA A 16 12.54 -5.24 3.60
CA ALA A 16 13.87 -5.72 3.25
C ALA A 16 14.08 -5.75 1.74
N SER A 17 13.08 -6.26 1.01
CA SER A 17 13.14 -6.28 -0.44
C SER A 17 13.25 -4.86 -1.01
N SER A 18 12.46 -3.93 -0.47
CA SER A 18 12.48 -2.55 -0.90
C SER A 18 13.85 -1.91 -0.68
N VAL A 19 14.47 -2.16 0.47
CA VAL A 19 15.78 -1.60 0.77
C VAL A 19 16.83 -2.11 -0.21
N GLY A 20 16.86 -3.44 -0.44
CA GLY A 20 17.84 -4.04 -1.36
C GLY A 20 17.70 -3.50 -2.77
N VAL A 21 16.49 -3.44 -3.28
CA VAL A 21 16.24 -2.93 -4.62
C VAL A 21 16.39 -1.41 -4.66
N GLY A 22 16.12 -0.72 -3.54
CA GLY A 22 16.24 0.72 -3.46
C GLY A 22 17.62 1.25 -3.82
N TYR A 23 18.66 0.51 -3.50
CA TYR A 23 20.01 0.90 -3.89
C TYR A 23 20.20 0.87 -5.40
N ALA A 24 19.51 -0.04 -6.09
CA ALA A 24 19.66 -0.18 -7.52
C ALA A 24 18.81 0.80 -8.31
N ILE A 25 17.59 1.09 -7.86
CA ILE A 25 16.63 1.88 -8.64
C ILE A 25 15.98 3.01 -7.83
N GLY A 26 16.62 3.43 -6.73
CA GLY A 26 16.19 4.58 -5.97
C GLY A 26 14.88 4.37 -5.22
N ALA A 27 14.00 5.34 -5.29
CA ALA A 27 12.76 5.36 -4.51
C ALA A 27 11.66 4.46 -5.04
N GLN A 28 11.81 3.88 -6.24
CA GLN A 28 10.76 3.09 -6.89
C GLN A 28 10.27 1.90 -6.06
N PRO A 29 11.13 1.14 -5.36
CA PRO A 29 10.63 0.01 -4.57
C PRO A 29 9.66 0.43 -3.48
N HIS A 30 9.89 1.57 -2.85
CA HIS A 30 8.99 2.08 -1.81
C HIS A 30 7.68 2.57 -2.41
N MET A 31 7.73 3.21 -3.55
CA MET A 31 6.51 3.65 -4.25
C MET A 31 5.69 2.43 -4.66
N SER A 32 6.32 1.43 -5.25
CA SER A 32 5.62 0.21 -5.64
C SER A 32 5.05 -0.53 -4.44
N ALA A 33 5.80 -0.63 -3.35
CA ALA A 33 5.33 -1.26 -2.13
C ALA A 33 4.12 -0.52 -1.55
N SER A 34 4.14 0.80 -1.61
CA SER A 34 3.01 1.61 -1.15
C SER A 34 1.74 1.31 -1.93
N ILE A 35 1.86 1.20 -3.25
CA ILE A 35 0.70 0.87 -4.09
C ILE A 35 0.15 -0.50 -3.71
N THR A 36 1.03 -1.49 -3.54
CA THR A 36 0.61 -2.84 -3.16
C THR A 36 -0.12 -2.84 -1.81
N LEU A 37 0.42 -2.12 -0.83
CA LEU A 37 -0.21 -2.03 0.48
C LEU A 37 -1.55 -1.30 0.42
N LEU A 38 -1.64 -0.26 -0.38
CA LEU A 38 -2.91 0.46 -0.56
C LEU A 38 -3.94 -0.44 -1.23
N GLN A 39 -3.55 -1.22 -2.22
CA GLN A 39 -4.46 -2.17 -2.86
C GLN A 39 -4.93 -3.24 -1.89
N SER A 40 -4.04 -3.74 -1.04
CA SER A 40 -4.40 -4.71 -0.01
C SER A 40 -5.38 -4.09 1.01
N ALA A 41 -5.09 -2.87 1.44
CA ALA A 41 -5.98 -2.16 2.36
C ALA A 41 -7.35 -1.93 1.74
N ARG A 42 -7.37 -1.59 0.45
CA ARG A 42 -8.62 -1.41 -0.27
C ARG A 42 -9.45 -2.68 -0.27
N GLY A 43 -8.80 -3.82 -0.54
CA GLY A 43 -9.47 -5.11 -0.53
C GLY A 43 -10.08 -5.43 0.82
N GLU A 44 -9.33 -5.19 1.89
CA GLU A 44 -9.81 -5.41 3.25
C GLU A 44 -11.00 -4.50 3.58
N LEU A 45 -10.91 -3.24 3.22
CA LEU A 45 -11.98 -2.29 3.49
C LEU A 45 -13.23 -2.62 2.67
N ALA A 46 -13.05 -3.07 1.43
CA ALA A 46 -14.17 -3.48 0.59
C ALA A 46 -14.89 -4.69 1.16
N ALA A 47 -14.15 -5.58 1.83
CA ALA A 47 -14.70 -6.76 2.45
C ALA A 47 -15.37 -6.48 3.81
N ALA A 48 -15.14 -5.31 4.38
CA ALA A 48 -15.73 -4.92 5.65
C ALA A 48 -17.23 -4.69 5.51
N LEU A 49 -17.94 -4.82 6.62
CA LEU A 49 -19.37 -4.54 6.63
C LEU A 49 -19.61 -3.06 6.27
N PRO A 50 -20.72 -2.77 5.56
CA PRO A 50 -21.04 -1.41 5.19
C PRO A 50 -21.12 -0.49 6.41
N ASN A 51 -20.56 0.69 6.28
CA ASN A 51 -20.59 1.68 7.33
C ASN A 51 -21.87 2.50 7.24
N LYS A 52 -22.55 2.67 8.36
CA LYS A 52 -23.83 3.36 8.39
C LYS A 52 -23.73 4.82 7.99
N GLY A 53 -22.60 5.44 8.24
CA GLY A 53 -22.40 6.84 7.86
C GLY A 53 -21.78 7.03 6.49
N GLY A 54 -21.59 5.97 5.72
CA GLY A 54 -20.93 6.06 4.42
C GLY A 54 -19.41 6.23 4.53
N HIS A 55 -18.84 6.01 5.69
CA HIS A 55 -17.41 6.20 5.89
C HIS A 55 -16.58 5.14 5.16
N ARG A 56 -17.09 3.91 5.06
CA ARG A 56 -16.42 2.86 4.31
C ARG A 56 -16.27 3.26 2.84
N GLU A 57 -17.33 3.75 2.24
CA GLU A 57 -17.34 4.17 0.85
C GLU A 57 -16.42 5.36 0.62
N ARG A 58 -16.42 6.31 1.54
CA ARG A 58 -15.49 7.44 1.46
C ARG A 58 -14.05 6.99 1.64
N GLY A 59 -13.81 6.04 2.53
CA GLY A 59 -12.48 5.47 2.70
C GLY A 59 -11.98 4.79 1.44
N LEU A 60 -12.86 4.01 0.78
CA LEU A 60 -12.50 3.37 -0.49
C LEU A 60 -12.14 4.41 -1.54
N ALA A 61 -12.92 5.49 -1.65
CA ALA A 61 -12.65 6.55 -2.60
C ALA A 61 -11.32 7.25 -2.30
N LEU A 62 -11.02 7.48 -1.03
CA LEU A 62 -9.75 8.11 -0.65
C LEU A 62 -8.56 7.20 -0.95
N ILE A 63 -8.71 5.90 -0.75
CA ILE A 63 -7.65 4.95 -1.10
C ILE A 63 -7.42 4.95 -2.61
N ASP A 64 -8.49 4.99 -3.40
CA ASP A 64 -8.35 5.06 -4.86
C ASP A 64 -7.61 6.33 -5.29
N GLN A 65 -7.92 7.46 -4.65
CA GLN A 65 -7.20 8.71 -4.92
C GLN A 65 -5.73 8.59 -4.52
N ALA A 66 -5.46 7.97 -3.37
CA ALA A 66 -4.09 7.79 -2.92
C ALA A 66 -3.30 6.92 -3.90
N ILE A 67 -3.89 5.83 -4.37
CA ILE A 67 -3.24 4.97 -5.36
C ILE A 67 -2.91 5.76 -6.63
N ALA A 68 -3.85 6.56 -7.11
CA ALA A 68 -3.64 7.37 -8.30
C ALA A 68 -2.50 8.36 -8.10
N GLU A 69 -2.45 9.01 -6.93
CA GLU A 69 -1.38 9.96 -6.64
C GLU A 69 -0.01 9.28 -6.55
N VAL A 70 0.06 8.13 -5.91
CA VAL A 70 1.33 7.40 -5.79
C VAL A 70 1.80 6.95 -7.18
N ARG A 71 0.89 6.49 -8.02
CA ARG A 71 1.24 6.12 -9.40
C ARG A 71 1.74 7.31 -10.19
N ALA A 72 1.09 8.45 -10.03
CA ALA A 72 1.53 9.68 -10.70
C ALA A 72 2.92 10.09 -10.22
N GLY A 73 3.18 9.97 -8.91
CA GLY A 73 4.49 10.25 -8.36
C GLY A 73 5.55 9.31 -8.89
N SER A 74 5.24 8.03 -9.00
CA SER A 74 6.16 7.05 -9.58
C SER A 74 6.49 7.38 -11.02
N ALA A 75 5.50 7.72 -11.81
CA ALA A 75 5.69 8.08 -13.21
C ALA A 75 6.54 9.35 -13.35
N PHE A 76 6.30 10.32 -12.47
CA PHE A 76 7.07 11.55 -12.46
C PHE A 76 8.53 11.27 -12.11
N ALA A 77 8.76 10.41 -11.14
CA ALA A 77 10.12 10.09 -10.67
C ALA A 77 10.98 9.39 -11.72
N THR A 78 10.36 8.73 -12.69
CA THR A 78 11.10 8.02 -13.74
C THR A 78 11.40 8.88 -14.95
N ARG A 79 10.95 10.12 -14.99
CA ARG A 79 11.28 11.04 -16.08
C ARG A 79 12.68 11.64 -15.91
#